data_0474d0cf38afa0ad7733b3407c1ff778
#
_entry.id   0474d0cf38afa0ad7733b3407c1ff778
#
_cell.length_a   1.000
_cell.length_b   1.000
_cell.length_c   1.000
_cell.angle_alpha   90.00
_cell.angle_beta   90.00
_cell.angle_gamma   90.00
#
_symmetry.space_group_name_H-M   'P 1'
#
loop_
_entity.id
_entity.type
_entity.pdbx_description
1 polymer ?
#
loop_
_entity_poly.entity_id
_entity_poly.type
_entity_poly.pdbx_seq_one_letter_code
_entity_poly.pdbx_strand_id
1 'polypeptide(L)'
;MCTLPATIIRVLRPFEPVFSGRVWPWATALVVGAILAPGPRTVAAALRVLGLQDDRPFQNDHRVLSRARWSSRALSPILLRLLVRAFVAAGDPVLVGLDDTIERRRGAKIGAKGIYRDPVRSSKGPAC
;
A
#
# COMPACT_ATOMS: atom_id res chain seq x y z
N MET A 1 20.88 -9.80 7.44
CA MET A 1 19.98 -9.59 6.28
C MET A 1 18.94 -10.69 6.31
N CYS A 2 17.68 -10.35 6.43
CA CYS A 2 16.60 -11.33 6.37
C CYS A 2 16.49 -11.83 4.92
N THR A 3 16.86 -13.08 4.66
CA THR A 3 16.73 -13.71 3.34
C THR A 3 15.27 -14.09 3.13
N LEU A 4 14.56 -13.33 2.29
CA LEU A 4 13.18 -13.63 1.94
C LEU A 4 13.10 -14.89 1.08
N PRO A 5 12.05 -15.72 1.23
CA PRO A 5 11.80 -16.85 0.35
C PRO A 5 11.76 -16.44 -1.13
N ALA A 6 12.28 -17.27 -2.02
CA ALA A 6 12.35 -16.99 -3.46
C ALA A 6 10.97 -16.69 -4.08
N THR A 7 9.91 -17.28 -3.56
CA THR A 7 8.52 -17.02 -3.96
C THR A 7 8.09 -15.59 -3.69
N ILE A 8 8.44 -15.05 -2.51
CA ILE A 8 8.13 -13.65 -2.14
C ILE A 8 8.96 -12.69 -3.00
N ILE A 9 10.25 -12.97 -3.19
CA ILE A 9 11.13 -12.17 -4.05
C ILE A 9 10.56 -12.08 -5.46
N ARG A 10 10.10 -13.18 -6.02
CA ARG A 10 9.51 -13.24 -7.37
C ARG A 10 8.25 -12.37 -7.51
N VAL A 11 7.41 -12.31 -6.48
CA VAL A 11 6.19 -11.47 -6.45
C VAL A 11 6.55 -9.99 -6.30
N LEU A 12 7.56 -9.67 -5.51
CA LEU A 12 7.96 -8.28 -5.23
C LEU A 12 8.85 -7.67 -6.32
N ARG A 13 9.65 -8.46 -7.03
CA ARG A 13 10.62 -7.99 -8.04
C ARG A 13 10.03 -7.05 -9.11
N PRO A 14 8.80 -7.25 -9.64
CA PRO A 14 8.20 -6.34 -10.61
C PRO A 14 8.01 -4.89 -10.10
N PHE A 15 8.00 -4.67 -8.79
CA PHE A 15 7.85 -3.35 -8.18
C PHE A 15 9.18 -2.62 -8.01
N GLU A 16 10.31 -3.33 -8.06
CA GLU A 16 11.66 -2.78 -7.85
C GLU A 16 11.94 -1.52 -8.69
N PRO A 17 11.62 -1.46 -10.01
CA PRO A 17 11.92 -0.30 -10.85
C PRO A 17 11.23 1.00 -10.43
N VAL A 18 10.20 0.94 -9.58
CA VAL A 18 9.47 2.12 -9.09
C VAL A 18 10.22 2.80 -7.93
N PHE A 19 11.17 2.10 -7.34
CA PHE A 19 11.97 2.58 -6.22
C PHE A 19 13.43 2.81 -6.64
N SER A 20 14.10 3.73 -5.97
CA SER A 20 15.56 3.79 -6.10
C SER A 20 16.22 2.58 -5.41
N GLY A 21 17.38 2.15 -5.89
CA GLY A 21 18.10 1.01 -5.31
C GLY A 21 18.41 1.17 -3.82
N ARG A 22 18.53 2.40 -3.31
CA ARG A 22 18.69 2.69 -1.87
C ARG A 22 17.41 2.51 -1.08
N VAL A 23 16.26 2.76 -1.67
CA VAL A 23 14.94 2.70 -1.01
C VAL A 23 14.35 1.29 -1.07
N TRP A 24 14.62 0.54 -2.12
CA TRP A 24 14.04 -0.76 -2.37
C TRP A 24 14.18 -1.77 -1.21
N PRO A 25 15.35 -1.96 -0.59
CA PRO A 25 15.49 -2.90 0.53
C PRO A 25 14.62 -2.54 1.75
N TRP A 26 14.44 -1.22 2.00
CA TRP A 26 13.61 -0.73 3.09
C TRP A 26 12.12 -0.89 2.77
N ALA A 27 11.72 -0.55 1.56
CA ALA A 27 10.34 -0.74 1.08
C ALA A 27 9.92 -2.22 1.14
N THR A 28 10.79 -3.11 0.69
CA THR A 28 10.56 -4.56 0.73
C THR A 28 10.35 -5.07 2.16
N ALA A 29 11.20 -4.66 3.10
CA ALA A 29 11.04 -5.02 4.50
C ALA A 29 9.71 -4.52 5.07
N LEU A 30 9.33 -3.27 4.79
CA LEU A 30 8.07 -2.71 5.26
C LEU A 30 6.84 -3.44 4.69
N VAL A 31 6.85 -3.79 3.41
CA VAL A 31 5.76 -4.53 2.77
C VAL A 31 5.60 -5.92 3.40
N VAL A 32 6.69 -6.67 3.51
CA VAL A 32 6.67 -8.01 4.12
C VAL A 32 6.26 -7.94 5.59
N GLY A 33 6.83 -7.02 6.34
CA GLY A 33 6.47 -6.81 7.73
C GLY A 33 5.01 -6.39 7.92
N ALA A 34 4.47 -5.55 7.03
CA ALA A 34 3.05 -5.17 7.08
C ALA A 34 2.10 -6.32 6.75
N ILE A 35 2.50 -7.26 5.89
CA ILE A 35 1.72 -8.47 5.61
C ILE A 35 1.73 -9.42 6.82
N LEU A 36 2.87 -9.57 7.47
CA LEU A 36 3.05 -10.50 8.59
C LEU A 36 2.58 -9.95 9.93
N ALA A 37 2.43 -8.64 10.08
CA ALA A 37 2.02 -8.01 11.34
C ALA A 37 0.56 -8.38 11.69
N PRO A 38 0.29 -9.01 12.85
CA PRO A 38 -1.04 -9.49 13.23
C PRO A 38 -2.00 -8.38 13.69
N GLY A 39 -1.50 -7.15 13.87
CA GLY A 39 -2.27 -6.00 14.38
C GLY A 39 -2.08 -4.75 13.54
N PRO A 40 -2.03 -3.57 14.16
CA PRO A 40 -1.82 -2.32 13.45
C PRO A 40 -0.55 -2.35 12.61
N ARG A 41 -0.65 -2.01 11.32
CA ARG A 41 0.45 -2.03 10.35
C ARG A 41 1.33 -0.78 10.48
N THR A 42 1.92 -0.60 11.66
CA THR A 42 2.90 0.46 11.91
C THR A 42 4.30 0.02 11.47
N VAL A 43 5.19 0.99 11.23
CA VAL A 43 6.61 0.70 10.94
C VAL A 43 7.24 -0.14 12.04
N ALA A 44 6.98 0.22 13.31
CA ALA A 44 7.50 -0.53 14.45
C ALA A 44 6.98 -1.98 14.50
N ALA A 45 5.70 -2.22 14.21
CA ALA A 45 5.14 -3.57 14.17
C ALA A 45 5.74 -4.40 13.02
N ALA A 46 5.91 -3.78 11.84
CA ALA A 46 6.53 -4.43 10.69
C ALA A 46 7.98 -4.84 10.97
N LEU A 47 8.76 -3.98 11.61
CA LEU A 47 10.15 -4.29 11.95
C LEU A 47 10.25 -5.35 13.05
N ARG A 48 9.35 -5.29 14.05
CA ARG A 48 9.32 -6.26 15.14
C ARG A 48 9.04 -7.68 14.66
N VAL A 49 8.04 -7.85 13.78
CA VAL A 49 7.68 -9.17 13.25
C VAL A 49 8.79 -9.78 12.38
N LEU A 50 9.65 -8.94 11.81
CA LEU A 50 10.82 -9.36 11.04
C LEU A 50 12.09 -9.54 11.89
N GLY A 51 12.05 -9.22 13.19
CA GLY A 51 13.23 -9.22 14.06
C GLY A 51 14.27 -8.17 13.70
N LEU A 52 13.85 -7.06 13.07
CA LEU A 52 14.75 -6.00 12.57
C LEU A 52 14.72 -4.72 13.43
N GLN A 53 14.08 -4.74 14.56
CA GLN A 53 13.87 -3.57 15.42
C GLN A 53 15.17 -2.96 15.95
N ASP A 54 16.19 -3.80 16.19
CA ASP A 54 17.46 -3.40 16.78
C ASP A 54 18.61 -3.32 15.76
N ASP A 55 18.43 -3.92 14.58
CA ASP A 55 19.50 -4.09 13.58
C ASP A 55 19.60 -2.93 12.58
N ARG A 56 18.67 -1.97 12.60
CA ARG A 56 18.52 -0.97 11.53
C ARG A 56 18.21 0.42 12.07
N PRO A 57 18.71 1.47 11.42
CA PRO A 57 18.27 2.83 11.71
C PRO A 57 16.78 3.00 11.39
N PHE A 58 15.92 2.93 12.40
CA PHE A 58 14.45 3.06 12.35
C PHE A 58 13.97 4.26 11.50
N GLN A 59 14.74 5.34 11.51
CA GLN A 59 14.45 6.53 10.73
C GLN A 59 14.42 6.28 9.21
N ASN A 60 15.19 5.33 8.70
CA ASN A 60 15.24 5.04 7.27
C ASN A 60 13.95 4.36 6.80
N ASP A 61 13.38 3.50 7.63
CA ASP A 61 12.08 2.87 7.34
C ASP A 61 10.96 3.91 7.30
N HIS A 62 10.96 4.87 8.25
CA HIS A 62 10.02 5.99 8.19
C HIS A 62 10.22 6.91 6.97
N ARG A 63 11.45 7.10 6.51
CA ARG A 63 11.76 7.91 5.33
C ARG A 63 11.18 7.31 4.04
N VAL A 64 11.01 6.00 3.96
CA VAL A 64 10.32 5.36 2.81
C VAL A 64 8.92 5.91 2.63
N LEU A 65 8.19 6.13 3.73
CA LEU A 65 6.81 6.61 3.71
C LEU A 65 6.69 8.14 3.66
N SER A 66 7.66 8.86 4.24
CA SER A 66 7.56 10.31 4.43
C SER A 66 8.38 11.15 3.44
N ARG A 67 9.48 10.63 2.88
CA ARG A 67 10.43 11.41 2.07
C ARG A 67 10.87 10.75 0.77
N ALA A 68 10.81 9.42 0.66
CA ALA A 68 11.23 8.74 -0.55
C ALA A 68 10.30 9.10 -1.72
N ARG A 69 10.91 9.29 -2.90
CA ARG A 69 10.17 9.57 -4.13
C ARG A 69 9.82 8.24 -4.80
N TRP A 70 8.57 7.85 -4.68
CA TRP A 70 7.97 6.74 -5.40
C TRP A 70 6.50 7.07 -5.68
N SER A 71 5.90 6.41 -6.65
CA SER A 71 4.54 6.70 -7.09
C SER A 71 3.62 5.51 -6.88
N SER A 72 2.58 5.67 -6.06
CA SER A 72 1.52 4.68 -5.90
C SER A 72 0.80 4.41 -7.22
N ARG A 73 0.64 5.44 -8.07
CA ARG A 73 0.06 5.29 -9.42
C ARG A 73 0.91 4.43 -10.34
N ALA A 74 2.24 4.43 -10.18
CA ALA A 74 3.13 3.56 -10.93
C ALA A 74 3.09 2.12 -10.41
N LEU A 75 2.84 1.92 -9.12
CA LEU A 75 2.70 0.59 -8.50
C LEU A 75 1.37 -0.10 -8.86
N SER A 76 0.29 0.68 -8.95
CA SER A 76 -1.07 0.15 -9.16
C SER A 76 -1.21 -0.75 -10.41
N PRO A 77 -0.74 -0.36 -11.61
CA PRO A 77 -0.86 -1.23 -12.79
C PRO A 77 0.02 -2.48 -12.71
N ILE A 78 1.11 -2.44 -11.95
CA ILE A 78 1.95 -3.63 -11.70
C ILE A 78 1.17 -4.62 -10.84
N LEU A 79 0.58 -4.13 -9.74
CA LEU A 79 -0.24 -4.94 -8.85
C LEU A 79 -1.44 -5.52 -9.59
N LEU A 80 -2.17 -4.70 -10.36
CA LEU A 80 -3.33 -5.16 -11.13
C LEU A 80 -2.96 -6.29 -12.08
N ARG A 81 -1.86 -6.15 -12.81
CA ARG A 81 -1.37 -7.21 -13.70
C ARG A 81 -1.02 -8.50 -12.98
N LEU A 82 -0.43 -8.41 -11.80
CA LEU A 82 -0.14 -9.60 -10.98
C LEU A 82 -1.42 -10.26 -10.49
N LEU A 83 -2.41 -9.49 -10.03
CA LEU A 83 -3.71 -10.00 -9.58
C LEU A 83 -4.47 -10.67 -10.72
N VAL A 84 -4.58 -10.00 -11.88
CA VAL A 84 -5.26 -10.58 -13.05
C VAL A 84 -4.59 -11.89 -13.47
N ARG A 85 -3.26 -11.93 -13.53
CA ARG A 85 -2.54 -13.17 -13.90
C ARG A 85 -2.70 -14.29 -12.87
N ALA A 86 -2.91 -13.95 -11.60
CA ALA A 86 -3.01 -14.94 -10.53
C ALA A 86 -4.44 -15.49 -10.36
N PHE A 87 -5.47 -14.68 -10.64
CA PHE A 87 -6.85 -14.98 -10.25
C PHE A 87 -7.86 -15.00 -11.41
N VAL A 88 -7.50 -14.53 -12.60
CA VAL A 88 -8.40 -14.52 -13.77
C VAL A 88 -7.91 -15.53 -14.79
N ALA A 89 -8.77 -16.46 -15.19
CA ALA A 89 -8.43 -17.43 -16.23
C ALA A 89 -8.37 -16.75 -17.61
N ALA A 90 -7.64 -17.37 -18.53
CA ALA A 90 -7.52 -16.83 -19.88
C ALA A 90 -8.89 -16.80 -20.58
N GLY A 91 -9.31 -15.63 -21.02
CA GLY A 91 -10.61 -15.42 -21.66
C GLY A 91 -11.76 -15.02 -20.73
N ASP A 92 -11.56 -15.07 -19.41
CA ASP A 92 -12.57 -14.63 -18.45
C ASP A 92 -12.64 -13.10 -18.36
N PRO A 93 -13.84 -12.53 -18.14
CA PRO A 93 -14.00 -11.10 -17.94
C PRO A 93 -13.41 -10.67 -16.60
N VAL A 94 -12.75 -9.50 -16.57
CA VAL A 94 -12.32 -8.86 -15.32
C VAL A 94 -13.47 -8.02 -14.78
N LEU A 95 -14.05 -8.47 -13.65
CA LEU A 95 -15.10 -7.71 -12.95
C LEU A 95 -14.46 -6.72 -11.99
N VAL A 96 -14.85 -5.45 -12.11
CA VAL A 96 -14.38 -4.34 -11.26
C VAL A 96 -15.55 -3.81 -10.46
N GLY A 97 -15.46 -3.90 -9.14
CA GLY A 97 -16.37 -3.23 -8.22
C GLY A 97 -15.86 -1.82 -7.88
N LEU A 98 -16.75 -0.84 -7.96
CA LEU A 98 -16.49 0.52 -7.48
C LEU A 98 -17.36 0.77 -6.26
N ASP A 99 -16.73 1.18 -5.17
CA ASP A 99 -17.41 1.56 -3.94
C ASP A 99 -16.91 2.92 -3.46
N ASP A 100 -17.85 3.78 -3.03
CA ASP A 100 -17.53 5.09 -2.50
C ASP A 100 -17.33 5.01 -0.99
N THR A 101 -16.11 5.20 -0.54
CA THR A 101 -15.76 5.23 0.88
C THR A 101 -15.56 6.65 1.35
N ILE A 102 -16.33 7.07 2.37
CA ILE A 102 -16.13 8.36 3.01
C ILE A 102 -14.96 8.28 3.98
N GLU A 103 -13.89 8.97 3.67
CA GLU A 103 -12.73 9.10 4.52
C GLU A 103 -12.65 10.49 5.14
N ARG A 104 -12.69 10.57 6.46
CA ARG A 104 -12.45 11.82 7.18
C ARG A 104 -10.96 12.11 7.26
N ARG A 105 -10.43 12.83 6.29
CA ARG A 105 -9.03 13.27 6.29
C ARG A 105 -8.90 14.71 6.75
N ARG A 106 -7.96 14.96 7.65
CA ARG A 106 -7.59 16.30 8.10
C ARG A 106 -6.14 16.58 7.71
N GLY A 107 -5.91 17.69 7.02
CA GLY A 107 -4.58 18.14 6.64
C GLY A 107 -4.62 19.32 5.67
N ALA A 108 -3.72 20.30 5.87
CA ALA A 108 -3.64 21.48 5.03
C ALA A 108 -3.13 21.20 3.61
N LYS A 109 -2.40 20.09 3.41
CA LYS A 109 -1.78 19.71 2.13
C LYS A 109 -2.63 18.77 1.26
N ILE A 110 -3.87 18.49 1.65
CA ILE A 110 -4.76 17.61 0.89
C ILE A 110 -5.51 18.45 -0.14
N GLY A 111 -5.04 18.43 -1.38
CA GLY A 111 -5.59 19.26 -2.47
C GLY A 111 -6.99 18.85 -2.93
N ALA A 112 -7.38 17.58 -2.76
CA ALA A 112 -8.70 17.05 -3.15
C ALA A 112 -9.69 17.00 -1.97
N LYS A 113 -9.52 17.88 -0.98
CA LYS A 113 -10.39 17.99 0.17
C LYS A 113 -11.69 18.71 -0.22
N GLY A 114 -12.83 18.06 0.01
CA GLY A 114 -14.16 18.63 -0.23
C GLY A 114 -15.21 18.03 0.70
N ILE A 115 -16.39 18.65 0.71
CA ILE A 115 -17.56 18.07 1.34
C ILE A 115 -18.33 17.34 0.24
N TYR A 116 -18.40 16.01 0.34
CA TYR A 116 -19.11 15.17 -0.60
C TYR A 116 -20.38 14.62 0.07
N ARG A 117 -21.44 14.47 -0.72
CA ARG A 117 -22.68 13.86 -0.23
C ARG A 117 -22.47 12.37 -0.03
N ASP A 118 -22.88 11.86 1.12
CA ASP A 118 -22.92 10.43 1.40
C ASP A 118 -24.16 9.81 0.72
N PRO A 119 -24.03 8.99 -0.31
CA PRO A 119 -25.16 8.42 -1.02
C PRO A 119 -25.96 7.42 -0.17
N VAL A 120 -25.36 6.86 0.86
CA VAL A 120 -25.99 5.84 1.72
C VAL A 120 -26.71 6.50 2.90
N ARG A 121 -26.11 7.53 3.51
CA ARG A 121 -26.63 8.19 4.72
C ARG A 121 -27.43 9.46 4.46
N SER A 122 -27.34 10.01 3.27
CA SER A 122 -28.15 11.17 2.90
C SER A 122 -29.59 10.70 2.60
N SER A 123 -30.41 10.57 3.63
CA SER A 123 -31.86 10.49 3.44
C SER A 123 -32.31 11.72 2.64
N LYS A 124 -33.21 11.52 1.69
CA LYS A 124 -33.94 12.59 1.01
C LYS A 124 -34.81 13.29 2.07
N GLY A 125 -34.22 14.24 2.79
CA GLY A 125 -35.03 15.22 3.50
C GLY A 125 -35.76 16.08 2.45
N PRO A 126 -37.04 16.43 2.65
CA PRO A 126 -37.70 17.37 1.76
C PRO A 126 -36.87 18.65 1.72
N ALA A 127 -36.66 19.17 0.51
CA ALA A 127 -36.13 20.50 0.34
C ALA A 127 -37.12 21.48 0.99
N CYS A 128 -36.68 22.16 2.05
CA CYS A 128 -37.27 23.41 2.50
C CYS A 128 -36.57 24.56 1.81
#